data_fa9870a42dc96f88bbdf75db2e714db6
#
_entry.id   fa9870a42dc96f88bbdf75db2e714db6
#
_cell.length_a   1.000
_cell.length_b   1.000
_cell.length_c   1.000
_cell.angle_alpha   90.00
_cell.angle_beta   90.00
_cell.angle_gamma   90.00
#
_symmetry.space_group_name_H-M   'P 1'
#
loop_
_entity.id
_entity.type
_entity.pdbx_description
1 polymer ?
#
loop_
_entity_poly.entity_id
_entity_poly.type
_entity_poly.pdbx_seq_one_letter_code
_entity_poly.pdbx_strand_id
1 'polypeptide(L)'
;MDEFLSSAAINPNLVGPTLPPVPPFTLPTGPTGSTGPTGTTGPTGPTGPTGTTGPTGPTGTTGTLSVAYGHFWQTDIITVPFESPFSFDQAGPMVGGISLLNPTTISITQPGDYRVSFISSINLTVALVFPYSPTISILLNNSLIPNFKATFGLLIQDLEDVDCDQLTGETILSIPANSTLQLINNSFVGNRDIRTCDNGINALELTIIKLN
;
A
#
# COMPACT_ATOMS: atom_id res chain seq x y z
N MET A 1 -7.27 20.25 37.84
CA MET A 1 -7.95 19.90 36.59
C MET A 1 -7.87 18.39 36.35
N ASP A 2 -8.09 17.58 37.39
CA ASP A 2 -7.89 16.12 37.35
C ASP A 2 -9.06 15.30 37.90
N GLU A 3 -10.29 15.85 37.88
CA GLU A 3 -11.46 15.13 38.40
C GLU A 3 -12.28 14.38 37.31
N PHE A 4 -11.94 14.52 36.02
CA PHE A 4 -12.74 13.91 34.98
C PHE A 4 -12.35 12.48 34.60
N LEU A 5 -11.21 11.99 35.04
CA LEU A 5 -10.73 10.63 34.68
C LEU A 5 -10.95 9.58 35.75
N SER A 6 -11.38 9.97 36.95
CA SER A 6 -11.51 9.04 38.08
C SER A 6 -12.88 8.35 38.19
N SER A 7 -13.94 8.87 37.58
CA SER A 7 -15.29 8.31 37.78
C SER A 7 -15.70 7.28 36.72
N ALA A 8 -15.01 7.20 35.57
CA ALA A 8 -15.35 6.26 34.54
C ALA A 8 -14.76 4.85 34.74
N ALA A 9 -13.74 4.73 35.61
CA ALA A 9 -13.02 3.46 35.78
C ALA A 9 -13.64 2.52 36.82
N ILE A 10 -14.66 2.96 37.59
CA ILE A 10 -15.19 2.21 38.74
C ILE A 10 -16.73 2.06 38.67
N ASN A 11 -17.36 2.19 37.54
CA ASN A 11 -18.79 1.94 37.47
C ASN A 11 -19.06 0.49 37.03
N PRO A 12 -19.46 -0.42 37.95
CA PRO A 12 -19.69 -1.84 37.62
C PRO A 12 -20.87 -2.03 36.64
N ASN A 13 -21.66 -0.98 36.36
CA ASN A 13 -22.76 -1.02 35.38
C ASN A 13 -22.31 -0.74 33.93
N LEU A 14 -21.04 -0.45 33.70
CA LEU A 14 -20.45 -0.29 32.35
C LEU A 14 -19.88 -1.59 31.78
N VAL A 15 -19.88 -2.67 32.55
CA VAL A 15 -19.51 -3.99 32.04
C VAL A 15 -20.73 -4.54 31.32
N GLY A 16 -20.69 -4.56 29.99
CA GLY A 16 -21.72 -5.19 29.18
C GLY A 16 -21.89 -6.67 29.54
N PRO A 17 -23.04 -7.27 29.20
CA PRO A 17 -23.28 -8.67 29.49
C PRO A 17 -22.18 -9.55 28.89
N THR A 18 -21.60 -10.41 29.75
CA THR A 18 -20.65 -11.41 29.28
C THR A 18 -21.30 -12.33 28.26
N LEU A 19 -20.64 -12.56 27.15
CA LEU A 19 -21.11 -13.53 26.17
C LEU A 19 -21.33 -14.89 26.83
N PRO A 20 -22.42 -15.59 26.48
CA PRO A 20 -22.65 -16.95 26.97
C PRO A 20 -21.48 -17.85 26.57
N PRO A 21 -21.11 -18.81 27.44
CA PRO A 21 -20.04 -19.74 27.11
C PRO A 21 -20.38 -20.51 25.83
N VAL A 22 -19.40 -20.60 24.94
CA VAL A 22 -19.53 -21.35 23.70
C VAL A 22 -19.68 -22.85 24.07
N PRO A 23 -20.73 -23.54 23.59
CA PRO A 23 -20.85 -24.96 23.86
C PRO A 23 -19.66 -25.73 23.29
N PRO A 24 -19.21 -26.78 23.98
CA PRO A 24 -18.09 -27.58 23.51
C PRO A 24 -18.40 -28.17 22.12
N PHE A 25 -17.49 -27.94 21.21
CA PHE A 25 -17.57 -28.50 19.85
C PHE A 25 -17.14 -29.98 19.88
N THR A 26 -18.06 -30.87 19.64
CA THR A 26 -17.77 -32.29 19.46
C THR A 26 -17.73 -32.62 17.98
N LEU A 27 -16.59 -33.07 17.50
CA LEU A 27 -16.48 -33.61 16.13
C LEU A 27 -17.22 -34.96 16.04
N PRO A 28 -18.05 -35.17 15.04
CA PRO A 28 -18.67 -36.47 14.82
C PRO A 28 -17.58 -37.51 14.52
N THR A 29 -17.57 -38.56 15.29
CA THR A 29 -16.74 -39.76 15.00
C THR A 29 -17.27 -40.42 13.75
N GLY A 30 -16.43 -40.62 12.76
CA GLY A 30 -16.83 -41.33 11.54
C GLY A 30 -17.30 -42.75 11.81
N PRO A 31 -18.19 -43.31 10.99
CA PRO A 31 -18.66 -44.67 11.15
C PRO A 31 -17.51 -45.67 11.02
N THR A 32 -17.48 -46.65 11.93
CA THR A 32 -16.56 -47.78 11.88
C THR A 32 -16.84 -48.58 10.62
N GLY A 33 -15.85 -48.75 9.75
CA GLY A 33 -15.98 -49.54 8.56
C GLY A 33 -16.34 -51.01 8.89
N SER A 34 -17.19 -51.61 8.06
CA SER A 34 -17.58 -53.03 8.20
C SER A 34 -16.37 -53.94 8.03
N THR A 35 -16.24 -54.90 8.93
CA THR A 35 -15.22 -55.96 8.83
C THR A 35 -15.45 -56.78 7.55
N GLY A 36 -14.48 -56.80 6.66
CA GLY A 36 -14.53 -57.59 5.42
C GLY A 36 -14.51 -59.09 5.71
N PRO A 37 -15.10 -59.93 4.84
CA PRO A 37 -15.08 -61.38 4.98
C PRO A 37 -13.64 -61.90 4.91
N THR A 38 -13.34 -62.88 5.73
CA THR A 38 -12.04 -63.60 5.73
C THR A 38 -11.85 -64.32 4.38
N GLY A 39 -10.87 -63.83 3.61
CA GLY A 39 -10.51 -64.46 2.34
C GLY A 39 -9.86 -65.82 2.56
N THR A 40 -10.11 -66.72 1.66
CA THR A 40 -9.47 -68.04 1.61
C THR A 40 -7.99 -67.92 1.37
N THR A 41 -7.16 -68.62 2.12
CA THR A 41 -5.70 -68.64 1.97
C THR A 41 -5.35 -69.19 0.58
N GLY A 42 -4.87 -68.34 -0.29
CA GLY A 42 -4.33 -68.69 -1.59
C GLY A 42 -2.89 -69.22 -1.48
N PRO A 43 -2.44 -69.98 -2.48
CA PRO A 43 -1.04 -70.40 -2.51
C PRO A 43 -0.08 -69.18 -2.56
N THR A 44 1.00 -69.29 -1.84
CA THR A 44 2.05 -68.28 -1.82
C THR A 44 2.63 -68.11 -3.23
N GLY A 45 2.37 -66.99 -3.90
CA GLY A 45 2.96 -66.71 -5.19
C GLY A 45 4.44 -66.32 -5.05
N PRO A 46 5.21 -66.45 -6.12
CA PRO A 46 6.61 -66.02 -6.11
C PRO A 46 6.71 -64.55 -5.81
N THR A 47 7.69 -64.18 -5.00
CA THR A 47 8.00 -62.77 -4.68
C THR A 47 8.27 -62.02 -5.98
N GLY A 48 7.46 -61.00 -6.28
CA GLY A 48 7.67 -60.16 -7.46
C GLY A 48 8.96 -59.35 -7.32
N PRO A 49 9.56 -58.95 -8.44
CA PRO A 49 10.74 -58.13 -8.42
C PRO A 49 10.44 -56.79 -7.71
N THR A 50 11.38 -56.32 -6.93
CA THR A 50 11.30 -55.00 -6.28
C THR A 50 11.12 -53.92 -7.35
N GLY A 51 10.06 -53.11 -7.25
CA GLY A 51 9.84 -52.01 -8.17
C GLY A 51 10.99 -51.05 -8.14
N THR A 52 11.35 -50.51 -9.30
CA THR A 52 12.38 -49.45 -9.40
C THR A 52 11.91 -48.20 -8.64
N THR A 53 12.80 -47.65 -7.85
CA THR A 53 12.53 -46.35 -7.19
C THR A 53 12.16 -45.31 -8.23
N GLY A 54 11.03 -44.62 -8.07
CA GLY A 54 10.59 -43.59 -8.98
C GLY A 54 11.63 -42.41 -9.01
N PRO A 55 11.70 -41.70 -10.12
CA PRO A 55 12.58 -40.55 -10.22
C PRO A 55 12.21 -39.52 -9.15
N THR A 56 13.22 -38.90 -8.56
CA THR A 56 13.03 -37.77 -7.64
C THR A 56 12.30 -36.64 -8.38
N GLY A 57 11.22 -36.14 -7.81
CA GLY A 57 10.49 -35.03 -8.40
C GLY A 57 11.41 -33.80 -8.61
N PRO A 58 11.09 -32.94 -9.57
CA PRO A 58 11.88 -31.76 -9.82
C PRO A 58 11.90 -30.89 -8.55
N THR A 59 13.07 -30.37 -8.23
CA THR A 59 13.22 -29.36 -7.17
C THR A 59 12.37 -28.16 -7.52
N GLY A 60 11.52 -27.71 -6.59
CA GLY A 60 10.71 -26.51 -6.78
C GLY A 60 11.61 -25.32 -7.11
N THR A 61 11.18 -24.47 -8.03
CA THR A 61 11.89 -23.24 -8.34
C THR A 61 11.97 -22.36 -7.09
N THR A 62 13.17 -22.02 -6.68
CA THR A 62 13.37 -21.03 -5.61
C THR A 62 12.80 -19.71 -6.11
N GLY A 63 11.75 -19.22 -5.48
CA GLY A 63 11.22 -17.89 -5.77
C GLY A 63 12.29 -16.87 -5.38
N THR A 64 12.88 -16.19 -6.37
CA THR A 64 13.73 -15.03 -6.10
C THR A 64 12.81 -13.85 -5.78
N LEU A 65 12.88 -13.32 -4.56
CA LEU A 65 12.27 -12.04 -4.26
C LEU A 65 12.93 -10.99 -5.15
N SER A 66 12.16 -10.43 -6.08
CA SER A 66 12.64 -9.36 -6.95
C SER A 66 12.52 -8.05 -6.20
N VAL A 67 13.63 -7.59 -5.63
CA VAL A 67 13.69 -6.30 -4.94
C VAL A 67 13.62 -5.17 -5.95
N ALA A 68 12.69 -4.23 -5.77
CA ALA A 68 12.64 -2.99 -6.53
C ALA A 68 12.24 -1.83 -5.61
N TYR A 69 12.98 -0.74 -5.69
CA TYR A 69 12.67 0.50 -4.98
C TYR A 69 13.25 1.70 -5.70
N GLY A 70 12.68 2.87 -5.43
CA GLY A 70 13.17 4.15 -5.91
C GLY A 70 12.77 5.27 -4.96
N HIS A 71 13.63 6.29 -4.87
CA HIS A 71 13.42 7.47 -4.04
C HIS A 71 13.71 8.72 -4.87
N PHE A 72 12.78 9.68 -4.88
CA PHE A 72 12.81 10.88 -5.71
C PHE A 72 12.40 12.08 -4.87
N TRP A 73 13.02 13.23 -5.09
CA TRP A 73 12.62 14.44 -4.37
C TRP A 73 12.83 15.71 -5.19
N GLN A 74 12.20 16.77 -4.75
CA GLN A 74 12.30 18.11 -5.28
C GLN A 74 12.85 19.01 -4.18
N THR A 75 13.94 19.72 -4.47
CA THR A 75 14.58 20.63 -3.52
C THR A 75 14.09 22.05 -3.63
N ASP A 76 13.76 22.49 -4.83
CA ASP A 76 13.32 23.85 -5.11
C ASP A 76 11.82 24.04 -4.88
N ILE A 77 11.42 25.29 -4.57
CA ILE A 77 10.00 25.67 -4.60
C ILE A 77 9.49 25.57 -6.03
N ILE A 78 8.42 24.81 -6.19
CA ILE A 78 7.72 24.70 -7.48
C ILE A 78 6.27 25.15 -7.34
N THR A 79 5.73 25.72 -8.42
CA THR A 79 4.29 25.93 -8.58
C THR A 79 3.78 24.95 -9.63
N VAL A 80 2.86 24.10 -9.22
CA VAL A 80 2.30 23.03 -10.06
C VAL A 80 0.88 23.43 -10.43
N PRO A 81 0.62 23.77 -11.70
CA PRO A 81 -0.72 24.10 -12.16
C PRO A 81 -1.71 22.94 -11.97
N PHE A 82 -2.99 23.28 -11.93
CA PHE A 82 -4.05 22.28 -11.91
C PHE A 82 -3.90 21.27 -13.07
N GLU A 83 -4.12 19.99 -12.80
CA GLU A 83 -3.91 18.85 -13.73
C GLU A 83 -2.48 18.68 -14.27
N SER A 84 -1.51 19.37 -13.69
CA SER A 84 -0.11 19.24 -14.09
C SER A 84 0.67 18.32 -13.14
N PRO A 85 1.70 17.62 -13.64
CA PRO A 85 2.52 16.76 -12.82
C PRO A 85 3.54 17.53 -12.00
N PHE A 86 3.84 17.02 -10.82
CA PHE A 86 4.97 17.46 -10.00
C PHE A 86 6.29 17.01 -10.63
N SER A 87 7.31 17.84 -10.50
CA SER A 87 8.67 17.49 -10.94
C SER A 87 9.56 17.07 -9.79
N PHE A 88 10.58 16.30 -10.13
CA PHE A 88 11.67 15.87 -9.24
C PHE A 88 12.99 16.34 -9.87
N ASP A 89 13.83 17.02 -9.11
CA ASP A 89 15.16 17.47 -9.52
C ASP A 89 16.26 16.53 -9.03
N GLN A 90 15.94 15.66 -8.09
CA GLN A 90 16.86 14.71 -7.47
C GLN A 90 16.30 13.29 -7.48
N ALA A 91 17.21 12.32 -7.57
CA ALA A 91 16.89 10.91 -7.45
C ALA A 91 17.95 10.20 -6.61
N GLY A 92 17.50 9.36 -5.68
CA GLY A 92 18.32 8.53 -4.84
C GLY A 92 18.57 7.14 -5.42
N PRO A 93 18.83 6.15 -4.58
CA PRO A 93 19.01 4.78 -5.05
C PRO A 93 17.77 4.28 -5.78
N MET A 94 17.96 3.70 -6.97
CA MET A 94 16.93 3.08 -7.79
C MET A 94 17.38 1.67 -8.15
N VAL A 95 16.54 0.67 -7.87
CA VAL A 95 16.84 -0.76 -8.09
C VAL A 95 15.62 -1.45 -8.68
N GLY A 96 15.85 -2.54 -9.41
CA GLY A 96 14.78 -3.43 -9.85
C GLY A 96 13.90 -2.87 -10.95
N GLY A 97 14.45 -2.03 -11.82
CA GLY A 97 13.73 -1.48 -12.98
C GLY A 97 12.82 -0.30 -12.65
N ILE A 98 13.07 0.38 -11.55
CA ILE A 98 12.52 1.70 -11.26
C ILE A 98 13.52 2.75 -11.70
N SER A 99 13.09 3.76 -12.45
CA SER A 99 13.93 4.85 -12.93
C SER A 99 13.13 6.12 -13.18
N LEU A 100 13.78 7.28 -13.09
CA LEU A 100 13.21 8.56 -13.50
C LEU A 100 13.34 8.68 -15.02
N LEU A 101 12.22 8.59 -15.75
CA LEU A 101 12.20 8.66 -17.21
C LEU A 101 12.39 10.10 -17.71
N ASN A 102 11.78 11.04 -17.03
CA ASN A 102 11.92 12.48 -17.19
C ASN A 102 11.59 13.14 -15.84
N PRO A 103 11.78 14.46 -15.64
CA PRO A 103 11.58 15.09 -14.34
C PRO A 103 10.22 14.86 -13.68
N THR A 104 9.20 14.47 -14.42
CA THR A 104 7.83 14.29 -13.89
C THR A 104 7.32 12.86 -13.95
N THR A 105 8.07 11.91 -14.53
CA THR A 105 7.58 10.57 -14.84
C THR A 105 8.56 9.50 -14.38
N ILE A 106 8.07 8.58 -13.58
CA ILE A 106 8.82 7.42 -13.11
C ILE A 106 8.40 6.20 -13.92
N SER A 107 9.38 5.45 -14.40
CA SER A 107 9.18 4.16 -15.08
C SER A 107 9.32 3.01 -14.09
N ILE A 108 8.41 2.03 -14.18
CA ILE A 108 8.41 0.81 -13.38
C ILE A 108 8.27 -0.37 -14.33
N THR A 109 9.36 -1.13 -14.54
CA THR A 109 9.40 -2.19 -15.55
C THR A 109 8.88 -3.53 -15.04
N GLN A 110 8.99 -3.79 -13.73
CA GLN A 110 8.56 -5.06 -13.14
C GLN A 110 7.10 -4.98 -12.65
N PRO A 111 6.27 -6.00 -12.89
CA PRO A 111 4.94 -6.05 -12.30
C PRO A 111 5.02 -6.44 -10.82
N GLY A 112 4.01 -6.08 -10.03
CA GLY A 112 3.91 -6.45 -8.62
C GLY A 112 3.07 -5.48 -7.80
N ASP A 113 3.03 -5.72 -6.49
CA ASP A 113 2.41 -4.80 -5.55
C ASP A 113 3.48 -3.86 -4.97
N TYR A 114 3.20 -2.59 -5.04
CA TYR A 114 4.11 -1.54 -4.63
C TYR A 114 3.49 -0.65 -3.56
N ARG A 115 4.24 -0.38 -2.51
CA ARG A 115 3.97 0.73 -1.62
C ARG A 115 4.49 2.01 -2.27
N VAL A 116 3.62 2.97 -2.45
CA VAL A 116 3.92 4.30 -2.96
C VAL A 116 3.58 5.29 -1.86
N SER A 117 4.56 6.05 -1.39
CA SER A 117 4.39 7.06 -0.35
C SER A 117 5.04 8.37 -0.76
N PHE A 118 4.40 9.49 -0.44
CA PHE A 118 4.96 10.81 -0.68
C PHE A 118 4.71 11.75 0.50
N ILE A 119 5.54 12.77 0.60
CA ILE A 119 5.40 13.91 1.49
C ILE A 119 5.60 15.15 0.64
N SER A 120 4.68 16.10 0.71
CA SER A 120 4.80 17.40 0.04
C SER A 120 4.56 18.53 1.03
N SER A 121 5.45 19.49 1.06
CA SER A 121 5.29 20.73 1.84
C SER A 121 4.51 21.72 1.01
N ILE A 122 3.28 22.06 1.43
CA ILE A 122 2.36 22.93 0.70
C ILE A 122 2.41 24.34 1.30
N ASN A 123 2.64 25.34 0.45
CA ASN A 123 2.63 26.75 0.85
C ASN A 123 1.20 27.27 0.88
N LEU A 124 0.68 27.51 2.07
CA LEU A 124 -0.67 28.02 2.28
C LEU A 124 -0.76 29.54 2.21
N THR A 125 0.38 30.26 2.31
CA THR A 125 0.40 31.72 2.29
C THR A 125 -0.09 32.32 0.97
N VAL A 126 -0.11 31.55 -0.10
CA VAL A 126 -0.58 31.94 -1.43
C VAL A 126 -2.05 31.66 -1.67
N ALA A 127 -2.72 31.01 -0.74
CA ALA A 127 -4.15 30.72 -0.80
C ALA A 127 -4.96 31.97 -0.48
N LEU A 128 -5.39 32.71 -1.51
CA LEU A 128 -6.15 33.98 -1.36
C LEU A 128 -7.65 33.77 -1.24
N VAL A 129 -8.16 32.57 -1.44
CA VAL A 129 -9.61 32.25 -1.45
C VAL A 129 -9.85 30.92 -0.76
N PHE A 130 -10.77 30.88 0.18
CA PHE A 130 -11.17 29.70 0.96
C PHE A 130 -12.59 29.25 0.60
N PRO A 131 -12.90 27.95 0.77
CA PRO A 131 -11.97 26.89 1.19
C PRO A 131 -10.89 26.60 0.14
N TYR A 132 -9.68 26.28 0.60
CA TYR A 132 -8.59 25.81 -0.23
C TYR A 132 -8.37 24.30 0.02
N SER A 133 -8.36 23.50 -1.04
CA SER A 133 -8.19 22.06 -0.92
C SER A 133 -7.09 21.58 -1.89
N PRO A 134 -5.82 21.73 -1.50
CA PRO A 134 -4.73 21.15 -2.27
C PRO A 134 -4.86 19.63 -2.26
N THR A 135 -4.86 19.04 -3.44
CA THR A 135 -5.06 17.61 -3.63
C THR A 135 -4.01 17.06 -4.58
N ILE A 136 -3.30 16.02 -4.15
CA ILE A 136 -2.31 15.31 -4.95
C ILE A 136 -2.86 13.92 -5.26
N SER A 137 -2.82 13.54 -6.53
CA SER A 137 -3.22 12.21 -6.99
C SER A 137 -2.07 11.50 -7.68
N ILE A 138 -2.04 10.17 -7.56
CA ILE A 138 -1.13 9.33 -8.31
C ILE A 138 -1.80 8.93 -9.61
N LEU A 139 -1.13 9.21 -10.74
CA LEU A 139 -1.46 8.66 -12.04
C LEU A 139 -0.67 7.38 -12.30
N LEU A 140 -1.34 6.37 -12.80
CA LEU A 140 -0.71 5.18 -13.36
C LEU A 140 -1.05 5.09 -14.85
N ASN A 141 -0.02 5.08 -15.70
CA ASN A 141 -0.17 5.07 -17.16
C ASN A 141 -1.08 6.21 -17.67
N ASN A 142 -0.87 7.42 -17.17
CA ASN A 142 -1.64 8.63 -17.47
C ASN A 142 -3.13 8.55 -17.10
N SER A 143 -3.51 7.64 -16.21
CA SER A 143 -4.88 7.48 -15.76
C SER A 143 -4.97 7.62 -14.24
N LEU A 144 -6.00 8.33 -13.76
CA LEU A 144 -6.32 8.38 -12.33
C LEU A 144 -6.73 6.98 -11.83
N ILE A 145 -6.28 6.65 -10.64
CA ILE A 145 -6.66 5.39 -10.00
C ILE A 145 -8.09 5.52 -9.46
N PRO A 146 -9.00 4.57 -9.82
CA PRO A 146 -10.41 4.66 -9.46
C PRO A 146 -10.66 4.73 -7.95
N ASN A 147 -11.83 5.27 -7.58
CA ASN A 147 -12.34 5.30 -6.21
C ASN A 147 -11.48 6.11 -5.24
N PHE A 148 -10.77 7.14 -5.70
CA PHE A 148 -9.89 8.00 -4.89
C PHE A 148 -8.82 7.24 -4.09
N LYS A 149 -8.53 6.00 -4.44
CA LYS A 149 -7.62 5.11 -3.72
C LYS A 149 -6.18 5.66 -3.64
N ALA A 150 -5.83 6.57 -4.53
CA ALA A 150 -4.52 7.20 -4.60
C ALA A 150 -4.64 8.72 -4.77
N THR A 151 -5.61 9.31 -4.08
CA THR A 151 -5.89 10.76 -4.05
C THR A 151 -5.88 11.22 -2.61
N PHE A 152 -5.06 12.23 -2.31
CA PHE A 152 -4.80 12.73 -0.96
C PHE A 152 -4.92 14.24 -0.96
N GLY A 153 -5.54 14.80 0.05
CA GLY A 153 -5.76 16.26 0.10
C GLY A 153 -5.95 16.78 1.51
N LEU A 154 -5.79 18.08 1.64
CA LEU A 154 -6.11 18.87 2.83
C LEU A 154 -7.36 19.68 2.55
N LEU A 155 -8.07 20.08 3.58
CA LEU A 155 -9.16 21.05 3.50
C LEU A 155 -8.90 22.17 4.50
N ILE A 156 -8.61 23.34 3.96
CA ILE A 156 -8.29 24.55 4.73
C ILE A 156 -9.45 25.52 4.56
N GLN A 157 -10.08 25.90 5.67
CA GLN A 157 -11.30 26.68 5.68
C GLN A 157 -11.08 28.17 5.86
N ASP A 158 -10.00 28.57 6.53
CA ASP A 158 -9.65 29.95 6.84
C ASP A 158 -8.14 30.17 6.95
N LEU A 159 -7.74 31.39 7.27
CA LEU A 159 -6.35 31.86 7.29
C LEU A 159 -5.72 31.83 8.71
N GLU A 160 -6.26 31.11 9.67
CA GLU A 160 -5.75 31.18 11.04
C GLU A 160 -4.31 30.64 11.19
N ASP A 161 -3.88 29.74 10.27
CA ASP A 161 -2.50 29.23 10.22
C ASP A 161 -1.96 29.25 8.77
N VAL A 162 -1.45 30.39 8.35
CA VAL A 162 -0.83 30.53 7.03
C VAL A 162 0.66 30.26 7.10
N ASP A 163 1.03 29.02 7.07
CA ASP A 163 2.42 28.57 6.95
C ASP A 163 2.53 27.42 5.95
N CYS A 164 3.55 26.65 6.05
CA CYS A 164 3.78 25.47 5.25
C CYS A 164 3.20 24.24 5.96
N ASP A 165 2.18 23.64 5.37
CA ASP A 165 1.63 22.38 5.83
C ASP A 165 2.18 21.17 5.04
N GLN A 166 2.20 20.01 5.68
CA GLN A 166 2.61 18.78 5.04
C GLN A 166 1.40 17.96 4.60
N LEU A 167 1.32 17.72 3.30
CA LEU A 167 0.43 16.73 2.72
C LEU A 167 1.19 15.42 2.52
N THR A 168 0.75 14.38 3.22
CA THR A 168 1.31 13.04 3.10
C THR A 168 0.31 12.10 2.47
N GLY A 169 0.81 11.18 1.65
CA GLY A 169 -0.01 10.12 1.06
C GLY A 169 0.74 8.80 1.02
N GLU A 170 0.04 7.72 1.34
CA GLU A 170 0.54 6.36 1.19
C GLU A 170 -0.54 5.43 0.66
N THR A 171 -0.19 4.59 -0.28
CA THR A 171 -1.08 3.57 -0.84
C THR A 171 -0.30 2.36 -1.33
N ILE A 172 -1.01 1.22 -1.43
CA ILE A 172 -0.49 0.02 -2.09
C ILE A 172 -1.21 -0.14 -3.43
N LEU A 173 -0.43 -0.28 -4.49
CA LEU A 173 -0.90 -0.39 -5.86
C LEU A 173 -0.35 -1.64 -6.52
N SER A 174 -1.22 -2.41 -7.17
CA SER A 174 -0.81 -3.46 -8.11
C SER A 174 -0.44 -2.80 -9.44
N ILE A 175 0.83 -2.78 -9.75
CA ILE A 175 1.39 -2.09 -10.93
C ILE A 175 1.75 -3.12 -11.99
N PRO A 176 1.19 -3.01 -13.21
CA PRO A 176 1.57 -3.85 -14.35
C PRO A 176 3.03 -3.62 -14.79
N ALA A 177 3.57 -4.57 -15.56
CA ALA A 177 4.89 -4.39 -16.17
C ALA A 177 4.90 -3.18 -17.12
N ASN A 178 6.05 -2.49 -17.18
CA ASN A 178 6.30 -1.35 -18.07
C ASN A 178 5.29 -0.20 -17.88
N SER A 179 4.98 0.09 -16.63
CA SER A 179 4.08 1.19 -16.25
C SER A 179 4.84 2.48 -16.00
N THR A 180 4.11 3.59 -16.11
CA THR A 180 4.57 4.92 -15.70
C THR A 180 3.77 5.43 -14.52
N LEU A 181 4.44 6.13 -13.59
CA LEU A 181 3.83 6.74 -12.42
C LEU A 181 4.16 8.23 -12.38
N GLN A 182 3.16 9.04 -12.07
CA GLN A 182 3.29 10.49 -11.86
C GLN A 182 2.50 10.91 -10.62
N LEU A 183 2.95 11.96 -9.96
CA LEU A 183 2.13 12.73 -9.01
C LEU A 183 1.57 13.95 -9.73
N ILE A 184 0.28 14.21 -9.61
CA ILE A 184 -0.37 15.37 -10.23
C ILE A 184 -1.07 16.24 -9.20
N ASN A 185 -1.14 17.53 -9.48
CA ASN A 185 -2.07 18.43 -8.81
C ASN A 185 -3.50 18.15 -9.30
N ASN A 186 -4.32 17.58 -8.44
CA ASN A 186 -5.73 17.27 -8.71
C ASN A 186 -6.67 18.11 -7.82
N SER A 187 -6.32 19.37 -7.57
CA SER A 187 -7.07 20.29 -6.71
C SER A 187 -8.35 20.77 -7.38
N PHE A 188 -9.34 19.90 -7.46
CA PHE A 188 -10.61 20.11 -8.17
C PHE A 188 -11.52 21.18 -7.53
N VAL A 189 -11.29 21.56 -6.26
CA VAL A 189 -11.98 22.67 -5.63
C VAL A 189 -11.36 24.00 -6.11
N GLY A 190 -11.96 24.58 -7.14
CA GLY A 190 -11.52 25.84 -7.74
C GLY A 190 -10.37 25.73 -8.72
N ASN A 191 -9.96 24.51 -9.14
CA ASN A 191 -8.91 24.27 -10.14
C ASN A 191 -7.65 25.08 -9.86
N ARG A 192 -7.04 24.87 -8.70
CA ARG A 192 -5.99 25.73 -8.20
C ARG A 192 -4.61 25.13 -8.34
N ASP A 193 -3.64 26.01 -8.54
CA ASP A 193 -2.24 25.69 -8.46
C ASP A 193 -1.85 25.28 -7.04
N ILE A 194 -0.93 24.33 -6.92
CA ILE A 194 -0.23 24.01 -5.68
C ILE A 194 1.16 24.63 -5.76
N ARG A 195 1.50 25.45 -4.76
CA ARG A 195 2.85 25.92 -4.55
C ARG A 195 3.46 25.17 -3.39
N THR A 196 4.68 24.65 -3.57
CA THR A 196 5.43 23.98 -2.50
C THR A 196 6.17 25.01 -1.64
N CYS A 197 6.64 24.56 -0.49
CA CYS A 197 7.51 25.33 0.40
C CYS A 197 8.97 24.94 0.26
N ASP A 198 9.82 25.88 0.66
CA ASP A 198 11.25 25.66 0.84
C ASP A 198 11.65 26.26 2.21
N ASN A 199 11.57 25.47 3.24
CA ASN A 199 12.02 25.87 4.59
C ASN A 199 13.29 25.11 4.99
N GLY A 200 14.18 24.82 4.02
CA GLY A 200 15.37 24.01 4.22
C GLY A 200 15.06 22.51 4.29
N ILE A 201 13.89 22.10 3.82
CA ILE A 201 13.43 20.72 3.67
C ILE A 201 13.05 20.45 2.20
N ASN A 202 12.94 19.19 1.82
CA ASN A 202 12.48 18.84 0.49
C ASN A 202 11.04 19.34 0.26
N ALA A 203 10.81 20.01 -0.86
CA ALA A 203 9.51 20.51 -1.27
C ALA A 203 8.52 19.38 -1.57
N LEU A 204 9.04 18.28 -2.10
CA LEU A 204 8.33 17.04 -2.39
C LEU A 204 9.30 15.87 -2.24
N GLU A 205 8.81 14.76 -1.71
CA GLU A 205 9.54 13.51 -1.60
C GLU A 205 8.63 12.34 -1.98
N LEU A 206 9.12 11.40 -2.77
CA LEU A 206 8.39 10.22 -3.22
C LEU A 206 9.25 8.98 -3.07
N THR A 207 8.70 7.98 -2.40
CA THR A 207 9.31 6.66 -2.23
C THR A 207 8.41 5.57 -2.82
N ILE A 208 9.02 4.66 -3.59
CA ILE A 208 8.35 3.52 -4.20
C ILE A 208 9.10 2.25 -3.78
N ILE A 209 8.39 1.28 -3.22
CA ILE A 209 8.98 0.01 -2.75
C ILE A 209 8.11 -1.15 -3.21
N LYS A 210 8.70 -2.14 -3.89
CA LYS A 210 8.05 -3.38 -4.26
C LYS A 210 7.86 -4.26 -3.03
N LEU A 211 6.68 -4.85 -2.87
CA LEU A 211 6.31 -5.67 -1.72
C LEU A 211 6.41 -7.18 -2.00
N ASN A 212 6.29 -7.61 -3.28
CA ASN A 212 6.27 -9.02 -3.70
C ASN A 212 6.88 -9.24 -5.08
#